data_371276ad4f0dd155e5e812993d89831b
#
_entry.id   371276ad4f0dd155e5e812993d89831b
#
_cell.length_a   1.000
_cell.length_b   1.000
_cell.length_c   1.000
_cell.angle_alpha   90.00
_cell.angle_beta   90.00
_cell.angle_gamma   90.00
#
_symmetry.space_group_name_H-M   'P 1'
#
loop_
_entity.id
_entity.type
_entity.pdbx_description
1 polymer ?
#
loop_
_entity_poly.entity_id
_entity_poly.type
_entity_poly.pdbx_seq_one_letter_code
_entity_poly.pdbx_strand_id
1 'polypeptide(L)'
;MIASVEYSTLRDTSGMSDKAVITCALNGVLTDPKQHNVPVTPEQMAREAKAAFDAGASIMHIHLRQQAPNKGHLPSWEVSVSKEIQQAIGSDYALAERF
;
A
#
# COMPACT_ATOMS: atom_id res chain seq x y z
N MET A 1 11.76 -5.93 -1.57
CA MET A 1 10.40 -5.41 -1.79
C MET A 1 10.37 -4.58 -3.07
N ILE A 2 9.31 -4.72 -3.84
CA ILE A 2 9.05 -3.87 -5.00
C ILE A 2 7.96 -2.89 -4.63
N ALA A 3 8.25 -1.60 -4.72
CA ALA A 3 7.28 -0.55 -4.49
C ALA A 3 7.47 0.55 -5.52
N SER A 4 6.35 1.12 -5.98
CA SER A 4 6.33 2.31 -6.82
C SER A 4 5.96 3.51 -5.98
N VAL A 5 6.58 4.64 -6.23
CA VAL A 5 6.30 5.88 -5.52
C VAL A 5 5.70 6.90 -6.48
N GLU A 6 4.55 7.42 -6.10
CA GLU A 6 3.85 8.46 -6.86
C GLU A 6 3.87 9.75 -6.05
N TYR A 7 4.07 10.87 -6.74
CA TYR A 7 4.12 12.18 -6.12
C TYR A 7 2.95 13.04 -6.57
N SER A 8 2.30 13.67 -5.59
CA SER A 8 1.34 14.73 -5.85
C SER A 8 1.83 16.00 -5.17
N THR A 9 1.93 17.10 -5.91
CA THR A 9 2.35 18.37 -5.37
C THR A 9 1.13 19.21 -5.02
N LEU A 10 1.05 19.61 -3.74
CA LEU A 10 0.03 20.53 -3.27
C LEU A 10 0.65 21.92 -3.13
N ARG A 11 0.14 22.87 -3.90
CA ARG A 11 0.60 24.24 -3.79
C ARG A 11 -0.10 24.90 -2.61
N ASP A 12 0.69 25.47 -1.72
CA ASP A 12 0.18 26.27 -0.62
C ASP A 12 -0.38 27.59 -1.19
N THR A 13 -1.65 27.86 -0.92
CA THR A 13 -2.31 29.09 -1.38
C THR A 13 -1.74 30.37 -0.77
N SER A 14 -0.99 30.26 0.31
CA SER A 14 -0.24 31.39 0.87
C SER A 14 0.98 31.78 0.03
N GLY A 15 1.37 30.95 -0.94
CA GLY A 15 2.54 31.18 -1.77
C GLY A 15 3.87 30.90 -1.11
N MET A 16 3.87 30.35 0.11
CA MET A 16 5.10 30.20 0.90
C MET A 16 5.90 28.93 0.54
N SER A 17 5.25 27.85 0.11
CA SER A 17 5.95 26.64 -0.29
C SER A 17 5.00 25.64 -0.96
N ASP A 18 5.57 24.78 -1.80
CA ASP A 18 4.89 23.60 -2.30
C ASP A 18 5.14 22.45 -1.35
N LYS A 19 4.09 21.62 -1.14
CA LYS A 19 4.19 20.40 -0.35
C LYS A 19 3.96 19.20 -1.27
N ALA A 20 4.77 18.17 -1.13
CA ALA A 20 4.60 16.92 -1.86
C ALA A 20 3.88 15.90 -0.98
N VAL A 21 2.84 15.28 -1.52
CA VAL A 21 2.21 14.10 -0.91
C VAL A 21 2.75 12.87 -1.64
N ILE A 22 3.32 11.94 -0.88
CA ILE A 22 3.91 10.74 -1.43
C ILE A 22 2.96 9.57 -1.23
N THR A 23 2.56 8.94 -2.33
CA THR A 23 1.78 7.70 -2.33
C THR A 23 2.73 6.55 -2.67
N CYS A 24 2.78 5.55 -1.82
CA CYS A 24 3.57 4.36 -2.08
C CYS A 24 2.68 3.21 -2.50
N ALA A 25 2.91 2.66 -3.69
CA ALA A 25 2.23 1.47 -4.20
C ALA A 25 3.03 0.25 -3.79
N LEU A 26 2.49 -0.56 -2.89
CA LEU A 26 3.24 -1.62 -2.22
C LEU A 26 3.41 -2.87 -3.07
N ASN A 27 2.41 -3.28 -3.84
CA ASN A 27 2.46 -4.57 -4.52
C ASN A 27 2.02 -4.58 -5.98
N GLY A 28 1.24 -3.61 -6.43
CA GLY A 28 0.69 -3.64 -7.78
C GLY A 28 -0.33 -4.75 -8.00
N VAL A 29 -0.95 -4.78 -9.18
CA VAL A 29 -2.04 -5.71 -9.48
C VAL A 29 -1.56 -7.02 -10.11
N LEU A 30 -0.48 -6.98 -10.91
CA LEU A 30 -0.02 -8.14 -11.69
C LEU A 30 1.31 -8.71 -11.20
N THR A 31 1.86 -8.20 -10.12
CA THR A 31 3.16 -8.64 -9.62
C THR A 31 3.03 -10.01 -8.96
N ASP A 32 3.82 -10.97 -9.44
CA ASP A 32 3.83 -12.33 -8.91
C ASP A 32 4.79 -12.42 -7.70
N PRO A 33 4.30 -12.79 -6.50
CA PRO A 33 5.15 -12.92 -5.32
C PRO A 33 6.21 -14.03 -5.45
N LYS A 34 6.06 -14.96 -6.38
CA LYS A 34 7.09 -15.97 -6.67
C LYS A 34 8.28 -15.40 -7.43
N GLN A 35 8.08 -14.32 -8.17
CA GLN A 35 9.12 -13.66 -8.96
C GLN A 35 9.65 -12.40 -8.28
N HIS A 36 8.84 -11.77 -7.45
CA HIS A 36 9.13 -10.48 -6.83
C HIS A 36 8.75 -10.52 -5.36
N ASN A 37 9.57 -9.90 -4.53
CA ASN A 37 9.29 -9.82 -3.09
C ASN A 37 8.26 -8.73 -2.82
N VAL A 38 6.99 -9.07 -2.95
CA VAL A 38 5.86 -8.16 -2.70
C VAL A 38 4.99 -8.65 -1.55
N PRO A 39 4.39 -7.74 -0.76
CA PRO A 39 3.52 -8.15 0.34
C PRO A 39 2.19 -8.73 -0.18
N VAL A 40 1.72 -9.77 0.46
CA VAL A 40 0.46 -10.47 0.15
C VAL A 40 -0.44 -10.54 1.38
N THR A 41 0.11 -10.95 2.53
CA THR A 41 -0.68 -11.11 3.76
C THR A 41 -0.91 -9.77 4.45
N PRO A 42 -1.97 -9.65 5.29
CA PRO A 42 -2.20 -8.44 6.07
C PRO A 42 -0.99 -8.02 6.91
N GLU A 43 -0.27 -8.97 7.51
CA GLU A 43 0.92 -8.68 8.31
C GLU A 43 2.06 -8.15 7.45
N GLN A 44 2.25 -8.71 6.25
CA GLN A 44 3.25 -8.22 5.30
C GLN A 44 2.90 -6.82 4.82
N MET A 45 1.62 -6.58 4.51
CA MET A 45 1.13 -5.26 4.11
C MET A 45 1.39 -4.21 5.20
N ALA A 46 1.07 -4.55 6.45
CA ALA A 46 1.28 -3.65 7.57
C ALA A 46 2.76 -3.30 7.77
N ARG A 47 3.63 -4.30 7.67
CA ARG A 47 5.08 -4.11 7.83
C ARG A 47 5.64 -3.20 6.75
N GLU A 48 5.27 -3.45 5.50
CA GLU A 48 5.76 -2.66 4.37
C GLU A 48 5.16 -1.25 4.37
N ALA A 49 3.90 -1.12 4.74
CA ALA A 49 3.25 0.18 4.87
C ALA A 49 3.94 1.03 5.95
N LYS A 50 4.27 0.44 7.09
CA LYS A 50 4.97 1.15 8.15
C LYS A 50 6.36 1.60 7.69
N ALA A 51 7.09 0.74 6.99
CA ALA A 51 8.41 1.10 6.46
C ALA A 51 8.31 2.26 5.46
N ALA A 52 7.31 2.25 4.59
CA ALA A 52 7.07 3.33 3.64
C ALA A 52 6.68 4.63 4.36
N PHE A 53 5.84 4.55 5.38
CA PHE A 53 5.44 5.70 6.20
C PHE A 53 6.66 6.30 6.91
N ASP A 54 7.49 5.48 7.52
CA ASP A 54 8.70 5.94 8.21
C ASP A 54 9.69 6.60 7.24
N ALA A 55 9.64 6.21 5.96
CA ALA A 55 10.46 6.82 4.90
C ALA A 55 9.84 8.09 4.29
N GLY A 56 8.62 8.47 4.69
CA GLY A 56 7.99 9.73 4.27
C GLY A 56 6.72 9.60 3.45
N ALA A 57 6.23 8.40 3.14
CA ALA A 57 4.97 8.24 2.44
C ALA A 57 3.79 8.48 3.37
N SER A 58 2.74 9.12 2.85
CA SER A 58 1.52 9.43 3.62
C SER A 58 0.32 8.60 3.19
N ILE A 59 0.33 8.08 1.98
CA ILE A 59 -0.75 7.27 1.42
C ILE A 59 -0.17 5.94 0.96
N MET A 60 -0.80 4.84 1.37
CA MET A 60 -0.42 3.50 0.94
C MET A 60 -1.44 3.01 -0.07
N HIS A 61 -0.98 2.70 -1.29
CA HIS A 61 -1.79 2.13 -2.35
C HIS A 61 -1.53 0.63 -2.38
N ILE A 62 -2.52 -0.18 -2.05
CA ILE A 62 -2.39 -1.62 -2.01
C ILE A 62 -3.46 -2.30 -2.86
N HIS A 63 -3.10 -3.46 -3.40
CA HIS A 63 -4.04 -4.36 -4.06
C HIS A 63 -4.26 -5.57 -3.17
N LEU A 64 -5.52 -5.89 -2.92
CA LEU A 64 -5.87 -7.05 -2.11
C LEU A 64 -5.55 -8.32 -2.87
N ARG A 65 -4.99 -9.28 -2.16
CA ARG A 65 -4.56 -10.57 -2.73
C ARG A 65 -5.28 -11.72 -2.05
N GLN A 66 -5.48 -12.82 -2.78
CA GLN A 66 -6.02 -14.03 -2.20
C GLN A 66 -5.03 -14.61 -1.21
N GLN A 67 -5.55 -15.08 -0.06
CA GLN A 67 -4.73 -15.55 1.05
C GLN A 67 -4.54 -17.07 1.08
N ALA A 68 -5.22 -17.79 0.22
CA ALA A 68 -5.06 -19.25 0.12
C ALA A 68 -3.65 -19.60 -0.36
N PRO A 69 -3.12 -20.77 0.02
CA PRO A 69 -1.78 -21.19 -0.43
C PRO A 69 -1.63 -21.13 -1.94
N ASN A 70 -0.51 -20.57 -2.41
CA ASN A 70 -0.17 -20.42 -3.83
C ASN A 70 -1.15 -19.56 -4.65
N LYS A 71 -1.98 -18.74 -4.01
CA LYS A 71 -2.96 -17.87 -4.66
C LYS A 71 -2.63 -16.37 -4.52
N GLY A 72 -1.52 -16.03 -3.89
CA GLY A 72 -1.13 -14.63 -3.64
C GLY A 72 -0.87 -13.78 -4.88
N HIS A 73 -0.75 -14.38 -6.06
CA HIS A 73 -0.63 -13.66 -7.32
C HIS A 73 -1.99 -13.22 -7.87
N LEU A 74 -3.10 -13.68 -7.29
CA LEU A 74 -4.45 -13.38 -7.72
C LEU A 74 -5.07 -12.26 -6.87
N PRO A 75 -5.86 -11.37 -7.49
CA PRO A 75 -6.55 -10.33 -6.74
C PRO A 75 -7.67 -10.92 -5.88
N SER A 76 -8.03 -10.21 -4.82
CA SER A 76 -9.16 -10.56 -3.97
C SER A 76 -10.18 -9.43 -3.95
N TRP A 77 -11.45 -9.81 -3.91
CA TRP A 77 -12.57 -8.89 -3.70
C TRP A 77 -13.25 -9.11 -2.34
N GLU A 78 -12.60 -9.89 -1.46
CA GLU A 78 -13.19 -10.24 -0.17
C GLU A 78 -13.04 -9.10 0.84
N VAL A 79 -14.16 -8.64 1.38
CA VAL A 79 -14.19 -7.57 2.38
C VAL A 79 -13.42 -7.97 3.64
N SER A 80 -13.42 -9.26 4.00
CA SER A 80 -12.69 -9.75 5.17
C SER A 80 -11.19 -9.51 5.06
N VAL A 81 -10.61 -9.66 3.87
CA VAL A 81 -9.18 -9.37 3.63
C VAL A 81 -8.90 -7.89 3.84
N SER A 82 -9.76 -7.03 3.30
CA SER A 82 -9.64 -5.58 3.50
C SER A 82 -9.67 -5.21 4.99
N LYS A 83 -10.62 -5.77 5.74
CA LYS A 83 -10.74 -5.51 7.17
C LYS A 83 -9.50 -5.94 7.94
N GLU A 84 -8.95 -7.10 7.63
CA GLU A 84 -7.74 -7.61 8.28
C GLU A 84 -6.55 -6.68 8.00
N ILE A 85 -6.41 -6.20 6.76
CA ILE A 85 -5.35 -5.26 6.40
C ILE A 85 -5.52 -3.95 7.17
N GLN A 86 -6.74 -3.41 7.22
CA GLN A 86 -7.01 -2.16 7.93
C GLN A 86 -6.71 -2.29 9.42
N GLN A 87 -7.05 -3.41 10.03
CA GLN A 87 -6.77 -3.67 11.44
C GLN A 87 -5.27 -3.78 11.70
N ALA A 88 -4.54 -4.44 10.81
CA ALA A 88 -3.10 -4.63 10.96
C ALA A 88 -2.32 -3.32 10.77
N ILE A 89 -2.79 -2.46 9.87
CA ILE A 89 -2.15 -1.18 9.57
C ILE A 89 -2.44 -0.14 10.65
N GLY A 90 -3.69 -0.08 11.14
CA GLY A 90 -4.11 0.95 12.09
C GLY A 90 -4.51 2.24 11.38
N SER A 91 -4.36 3.39 12.06
CA SER A 91 -4.88 4.67 11.58
C SER A 91 -3.82 5.76 11.41
N ASP A 92 -2.54 5.41 11.41
CA ASP A 92 -1.45 6.39 11.39
C ASP A 92 -1.27 7.06 10.02
N TYR A 93 -1.81 6.47 8.95
CA TYR A 93 -1.69 6.99 7.59
C TYR A 93 -2.90 6.59 6.75
N ALA A 94 -3.08 7.29 5.63
CA ALA A 94 -4.18 7.03 4.73
C ALA A 94 -3.93 5.77 3.89
N LEU A 95 -5.00 5.01 3.67
CA LEU A 95 -4.97 3.77 2.92
C LEU A 95 -5.86 3.88 1.68
N ALA A 96 -5.28 3.62 0.52
CA ALA A 96 -6.01 3.51 -0.74
C ALA A 96 -5.98 2.05 -1.19
N GLU A 97 -7.08 1.36 -1.00
CA GLU A 97 -7.22 -0.05 -1.38
C GLU A 97 -7.74 -0.19 -2.80
N ARG A 98 -7.27 -1.23 -3.50
CA ARG A 98 -7.75 -1.62 -4.83
C ARG A 98 -8.06 -3.11 -4.86
N PHE A 99 -9.09 -3.43 -5.56
CA PHE A 99 -9.50 -4.80 -5.81
C PHE A 99 -9.02 -5.27 -7.17
#